data_d601e98e5b01c1f5f0343297c704622c
#
_entry.id   d601e98e5b01c1f5f0343297c704622c
#
_cell.length_a   1.000
_cell.length_b   1.000
_cell.length_c   1.000
_cell.angle_alpha   90.00
_cell.angle_beta   90.00
_cell.angle_gamma   90.00
#
_symmetry.space_group_name_H-M   'P 1'
#
loop_
_entity.id
_entity.type
_entity.pdbx_description
1 polymer ?
#
loop_
_entity_poly.entity_id
_entity_poly.type
_entity_poly.pdbx_seq_one_letter_code
_entity_poly.pdbx_strand_id
1 'polypeptide(L)'
;MSCVATLKEKGLKLTPQRMLIVEIIHDAKGHLTAEEIIKNIRSKMPGINKSTVYRTLDLLEESGCVYKSEMGNESIYHHAEEGHHHHLVCRQCGNTINCNEDIFTPLKKMLREKHNFLVDFEHMVMSGLCGECRDKNN
;
A
#
# COMPACT_ATOMS: atom_id res chain seq x y z
N MET A 1 1.72 -15.54 4.47
CA MET A 1 3.09 -15.44 5.03
C MET A 1 3.28 -14.11 5.72
N SER A 2 3.90 -14.10 6.88
CA SER A 2 4.21 -12.84 7.54
C SER A 2 5.35 -12.12 6.84
N CYS A 3 5.37 -10.80 6.92
CA CYS A 3 6.47 -10.01 6.39
C CYS A 3 7.81 -10.37 7.04
N VAL A 4 7.76 -10.70 8.32
CA VAL A 4 8.94 -11.14 9.07
C VAL A 4 9.55 -12.40 8.46
N ALA A 5 8.70 -13.40 8.15
CA ALA A 5 9.18 -14.63 7.51
C ALA A 5 9.78 -14.36 6.13
N THR A 6 9.12 -13.51 5.33
CA THR A 6 9.61 -13.14 4.01
C THR A 6 10.98 -12.46 4.07
N LEU A 7 11.16 -11.55 5.00
CA LEU A 7 12.42 -10.84 5.18
C LEU A 7 13.54 -11.80 5.60
N LYS A 8 13.24 -12.75 6.48
CA LYS A 8 14.21 -13.77 6.91
C LYS A 8 14.61 -14.68 5.75
N GLU A 9 13.66 -15.11 4.95
CA GLU A 9 13.92 -15.93 3.76
C GLU A 9 14.85 -15.24 2.77
N LYS A 10 14.74 -13.93 2.66
CA LYS A 10 15.60 -13.13 1.78
C LYS A 10 16.94 -12.77 2.42
N GLY A 11 17.21 -13.28 3.60
CA GLY A 11 18.47 -13.04 4.30
C GLY A 11 18.62 -11.65 4.90
N LEU A 12 17.51 -10.94 5.04
CA LEU A 12 17.53 -9.59 5.57
C LEU A 12 17.52 -9.58 7.10
N LYS A 13 18.34 -8.73 7.66
CA LYS A 13 18.47 -8.63 9.10
C LYS A 13 17.28 -7.90 9.72
N LEU A 14 16.66 -8.53 10.71
CA LEU A 14 15.54 -7.93 11.44
C LEU A 14 16.04 -7.14 12.64
N THR A 15 16.28 -5.86 12.44
CA THR A 15 16.65 -4.96 13.54
C THR A 15 15.38 -4.55 14.28
N PRO A 16 15.50 -4.07 15.54
CA PRO A 16 14.34 -3.56 16.27
C PRO A 16 13.59 -2.45 15.54
N GLN A 17 14.31 -1.58 14.82
CA GLN A 17 13.68 -0.52 14.05
C GLN A 17 12.84 -1.09 12.89
N ARG A 18 13.37 -2.08 12.18
CA ARG A 18 12.64 -2.72 11.08
C ARG A 18 11.41 -3.45 11.58
N MET A 19 11.53 -4.16 12.70
CA MET A 19 10.40 -4.84 13.32
C MET A 19 9.29 -3.86 13.69
N LEU A 20 9.65 -2.73 14.27
CA LEU A 20 8.69 -1.73 14.68
C LEU A 20 7.95 -1.12 13.48
N ILE A 21 8.66 -0.86 12.39
CA ILE A 21 8.07 -0.35 11.15
C ILE A 21 7.07 -1.36 10.58
N VAL A 22 7.45 -2.64 10.54
CA VAL A 22 6.56 -3.70 10.07
C VAL A 22 5.30 -3.78 10.94
N GLU A 23 5.44 -3.70 12.25
CA GLU A 23 4.30 -3.74 13.16
C GLU A 23 3.35 -2.57 12.96
N ILE A 24 3.88 -1.38 12.79
CA ILE A 24 3.06 -0.18 12.57
C ILE A 24 2.25 -0.31 11.28
N ILE A 25 2.87 -0.77 10.21
CA ILE A 25 2.19 -0.95 8.92
C ILE A 25 1.16 -2.08 9.01
N HIS A 26 1.53 -3.18 9.68
CA HIS A 26 0.64 -4.34 9.84
C HIS A 26 -0.60 -4.01 10.65
N ASP A 27 -0.44 -3.24 11.73
CA ASP A 27 -1.53 -2.88 12.62
C ASP A 27 -2.42 -1.78 12.05
N ALA A 28 -1.93 -1.02 11.09
CA ALA A 28 -2.70 0.03 10.45
C ALA A 28 -3.72 -0.59 9.49
N LYS A 29 -4.98 -0.41 9.80
CA LYS A 29 -6.05 -0.85 8.91
C LYS A 29 -6.35 0.24 7.90
N GLY A 30 -5.53 0.33 6.87
CA GLY A 30 -5.72 1.33 5.85
C GLY A 30 -4.41 1.94 5.40
N HIS A 31 -4.47 3.18 5.01
CA HIS A 31 -3.35 3.88 4.41
C HIS A 31 -2.54 4.65 5.43
N LEU A 32 -1.21 4.54 5.33
CA LEU A 32 -0.31 5.36 6.13
C LEU A 32 0.61 6.12 5.20
N THR A 33 0.70 7.43 5.40
CA THR A 33 1.72 8.23 4.75
C THR A 33 3.06 7.98 5.42
N ALA A 34 4.16 8.30 4.72
CA ALA A 34 5.49 8.19 5.31
C ALA A 34 5.60 9.04 6.58
N GLU A 35 5.00 10.23 6.57
CA GLU A 35 5.02 11.12 7.74
C GLU A 35 4.29 10.53 8.95
N GLU A 36 3.14 9.89 8.72
CA GLU A 36 2.40 9.21 9.78
C GLU A 36 3.21 8.05 10.36
N ILE A 37 3.88 7.30 9.50
CA ILE A 37 4.76 6.20 9.94
C ILE A 37 5.89 6.75 10.81
N ILE A 38 6.55 7.81 10.36
CA ILE A 38 7.63 8.46 11.09
C ILE A 38 7.16 8.95 12.44
N LYS A 39 5.99 9.59 12.47
CA LYS A 39 5.40 10.10 13.71
C LYS A 39 5.13 8.97 14.71
N ASN A 40 4.57 7.85 14.23
CA ASN A 40 4.29 6.70 15.08
C ASN A 40 5.57 6.05 15.61
N ILE A 41 6.59 5.94 14.77
CA ILE A 41 7.87 5.35 15.17
C ILE A 41 8.56 6.23 16.20
N ARG A 42 8.55 7.54 16.00
CA ARG A 42 9.19 8.49 16.92
C ARG A 42 8.53 8.55 18.30
N SER A 43 7.26 8.18 18.39
CA SER A 43 6.61 8.05 19.68
C SER A 43 7.20 6.91 20.51
N LYS A 44 7.74 5.88 19.86
CA LYS A 44 8.36 4.71 20.50
C LYS A 44 9.89 4.73 20.47
N MET A 45 10.45 5.31 19.43
CA MET A 45 11.89 5.45 19.23
C MET A 45 12.25 6.89 18.84
N PRO A 46 12.29 7.83 19.80
CA PRO A 46 12.45 9.26 19.49
C PRO A 46 13.72 9.61 18.70
N GLY A 47 14.77 8.81 18.83
CA GLY A 47 16.04 9.07 18.17
C GLY A 47 16.16 8.51 16.76
N ILE A 48 15.12 7.91 16.22
CA ILE A 48 15.22 7.28 14.91
C ILE A 48 15.38 8.33 13.80
N ASN A 49 16.26 8.05 12.85
CA ASN A 49 16.52 8.92 11.72
C ASN A 49 15.51 8.67 10.61
N LYS A 50 15.04 9.75 9.97
CA LYS A 50 14.12 9.64 8.84
C LYS A 50 14.66 8.77 7.72
N SER A 51 15.97 8.87 7.43
CA SER A 51 16.59 8.05 6.39
C SER A 51 16.50 6.57 6.68
N THR A 52 16.58 6.18 7.96
CA THR A 52 16.42 4.78 8.36
C THR A 52 15.00 4.29 8.05
N VAL A 53 13.99 5.12 8.32
CA VAL A 53 12.60 4.78 8.03
C VAL A 53 12.40 4.59 6.52
N TYR A 54 12.86 5.54 5.71
CA TYR A 54 12.70 5.47 4.25
C TYR A 54 13.44 4.28 3.65
N ARG A 55 14.66 3.98 4.10
CA ARG A 55 15.39 2.80 3.63
C ARG A 55 14.65 1.51 3.97
N THR A 56 14.07 1.44 5.17
CA THR A 56 13.30 0.27 5.57
C THR A 56 12.05 0.12 4.72
N LEU A 57 11.34 1.23 4.45
CA LEU A 57 10.16 1.20 3.60
C LEU A 57 10.50 0.74 2.18
N ASP A 58 11.61 1.21 1.61
CA ASP A 58 12.07 0.76 0.29
C ASP A 58 12.37 -0.72 0.29
N LEU A 59 13.01 -1.21 1.35
CA LEU A 59 13.32 -2.62 1.50
C LEU A 59 12.05 -3.47 1.60
N LEU A 60 11.05 -3.01 2.33
CA LEU A 60 9.77 -3.70 2.46
C LEU A 60 9.01 -3.71 1.14
N GLU A 61 9.10 -2.64 0.37
CA GLU A 61 8.49 -2.56 -0.96
C GLU A 61 9.16 -3.56 -1.91
N GLU A 62 10.48 -3.60 -1.95
CA GLU A 62 11.23 -4.54 -2.78
C GLU A 62 10.93 -5.99 -2.42
N SER A 63 10.72 -6.27 -1.14
CA SER A 63 10.42 -7.63 -0.68
C SER A 63 8.96 -8.03 -0.86
N GLY A 64 8.10 -7.11 -1.28
CA GLY A 64 6.67 -7.37 -1.47
C GLY A 64 5.84 -7.32 -0.20
N CYS A 65 6.41 -6.85 0.91
CA CYS A 65 5.69 -6.73 2.18
C CYS A 65 4.75 -5.53 2.21
N VAL A 66 5.09 -4.47 1.49
CA VAL A 66 4.26 -3.28 1.40
C VAL A 66 4.15 -2.82 -0.04
N TYR A 67 3.08 -2.12 -0.34
CA TYR A 67 2.88 -1.44 -1.61
C TYR A 67 2.91 0.06 -1.38
N LYS A 68 3.58 0.75 -2.29
CA LYS A 68 3.66 2.20 -2.28
C LYS A 68 2.77 2.76 -3.39
N SER A 69 1.91 3.71 -3.04
CA SER A 69 1.06 4.41 -3.99
C SER A 69 1.27 5.91 -3.86
N GLU A 70 1.16 6.61 -4.96
CA GLU A 70 1.23 8.07 -4.95
C GLU A 70 -0.19 8.63 -4.98
N MET A 71 -0.50 9.48 -3.99
CA MET A 71 -1.79 10.15 -3.94
C MET A 71 -1.55 11.65 -3.74
N GLY A 72 -1.75 12.43 -4.81
CA GLY A 72 -1.39 13.82 -4.80
C GLY A 72 0.12 13.97 -4.67
N ASN A 73 0.57 14.68 -3.64
CA ASN A 73 1.98 14.90 -3.36
C ASN A 73 2.52 13.96 -2.28
N GLU A 74 1.72 13.00 -1.83
CA GLU A 74 2.08 12.11 -0.74
C GLU A 74 2.27 10.68 -1.21
N SER A 75 3.27 10.01 -0.64
CA SER A 75 3.46 8.57 -0.80
C SER A 75 2.71 7.85 0.30
N ILE A 76 1.92 6.86 -0.08
CA ILE A 76 1.10 6.09 0.83
C ILE A 76 1.54 4.65 0.80
N TYR A 77 1.65 4.06 1.98
CA TYR A 77 2.11 2.67 2.14
C TYR A 77 0.97 1.79 2.64
N HIS A 78 0.91 0.61 2.06
CA HIS A 78 -0.10 -0.40 2.40
C HIS A 78 0.58 -1.71 2.70
N HIS A 79 0.08 -2.42 3.71
CA HIS A 79 0.54 -3.77 3.96
C HIS A 79 0.01 -4.72 2.88
N ALA A 80 0.88 -5.55 2.34
CA ALA A 80 0.50 -6.56 1.36
C ALA A 80 -0.06 -7.78 2.07
N GLU A 81 -1.34 -7.75 2.38
CA GLU A 81 -2.03 -8.90 2.96
C GLU A 81 -2.35 -9.93 1.89
N GLU A 82 -2.80 -11.10 2.32
CA GLU A 82 -3.19 -12.17 1.40
C GLU A 82 -4.27 -11.69 0.43
N GLY A 83 -3.99 -11.82 -0.83
CA GLY A 83 -4.86 -11.35 -1.90
C GLY A 83 -4.60 -9.88 -2.23
N HIS A 84 -4.58 -9.60 -3.49
CA HIS A 84 -4.44 -8.23 -3.97
C HIS A 84 -5.74 -7.49 -3.76
N HIS A 85 -5.67 -6.30 -3.19
CA HIS A 85 -6.81 -5.42 -3.11
C HIS A 85 -6.45 -4.08 -3.76
N HIS A 86 -7.46 -3.41 -4.24
CA HIS A 86 -7.31 -2.14 -4.95
C HIS A 86 -8.15 -1.09 -4.27
N HIS A 87 -7.84 0.16 -4.51
CA HIS A 87 -8.48 1.27 -3.83
C HIS A 87 -9.15 2.21 -4.81
N LEU A 88 -10.38 2.59 -4.49
CA LEU A 88 -11.10 3.66 -5.17
C LEU A 88 -11.08 4.88 -4.26
N VAL A 89 -10.53 5.97 -4.74
CA VAL A 89 -10.38 7.18 -3.92
C VAL A 89 -11.17 8.32 -4.53
N CYS A 90 -12.06 8.90 -3.74
CA CYS A 90 -12.78 10.08 -4.16
C CYS A 90 -11.86 11.29 -4.14
N ARG A 91 -11.67 11.93 -5.28
CA ARG A 91 -10.80 13.10 -5.39
C ARG A 91 -11.37 14.34 -4.70
N GLN A 92 -12.65 14.32 -4.37
CA GLN A 92 -13.32 15.46 -3.73
C GLN A 92 -13.34 15.35 -2.20
N CYS A 93 -13.82 14.24 -1.65
CA CYS A 93 -13.94 14.07 -0.20
C CYS A 93 -12.85 13.18 0.43
N GLY A 94 -12.04 12.51 -0.40
CA GLY A 94 -10.99 11.62 0.09
C GLY A 94 -11.46 10.26 0.57
N ASN A 95 -12.76 9.98 0.45
CA ASN A 95 -13.28 8.68 0.85
C ASN A 95 -12.62 7.56 0.04
N THR A 96 -12.26 6.48 0.71
CA THR A 96 -11.58 5.35 0.08
C THR A 96 -12.42 4.09 0.20
N ILE A 97 -12.58 3.40 -0.92
CA ILE A 97 -13.31 2.13 -0.99
C ILE A 97 -12.31 1.05 -1.40
N ASN A 98 -12.24 -0.02 -0.62
CA ASN A 98 -11.41 -1.16 -0.97
C ASN A 98 -12.19 -2.10 -1.87
N CYS A 99 -11.56 -2.59 -2.92
CA CYS A 99 -12.18 -3.55 -3.81
C CYS A 99 -11.25 -4.70 -4.10
N ASN A 100 -11.83 -5.87 -4.32
CA ASN A 100 -11.09 -7.09 -4.57
C ASN A 100 -10.57 -7.13 -6.00
N GLU A 101 -9.55 -7.95 -6.23
CA GLU A 101 -8.98 -8.15 -7.56
C GLU A 101 -10.01 -8.69 -8.55
N ASP A 102 -11.03 -9.36 -8.07
CA ASP A 102 -12.07 -9.96 -8.93
C ASP A 102 -12.76 -8.97 -9.85
N ILE A 103 -12.79 -7.69 -9.50
CA ILE A 103 -13.38 -6.66 -10.38
C ILE A 103 -12.59 -6.51 -11.68
N PHE A 104 -11.33 -6.91 -11.71
CA PHE A 104 -10.48 -6.81 -12.88
C PHE A 104 -10.46 -8.08 -13.74
N THR A 105 -11.11 -9.16 -13.28
CA THR A 105 -11.13 -10.42 -14.03
C THR A 105 -11.65 -10.27 -15.46
N PRO A 106 -12.77 -9.55 -15.71
CA PRO A 106 -13.23 -9.33 -17.09
C PRO A 106 -12.21 -8.56 -17.93
N LEU A 107 -11.55 -7.57 -17.33
CA LEU A 107 -10.54 -6.77 -18.04
C LEU A 107 -9.31 -7.59 -18.39
N LYS A 108 -8.84 -8.42 -17.46
CA LYS A 108 -7.72 -9.34 -17.71
C LYS A 108 -8.00 -10.26 -18.90
N LYS A 109 -9.21 -10.81 -18.92
CA LYS A 109 -9.65 -11.71 -20.00
C LYS A 109 -9.68 -10.97 -21.34
N MET A 110 -10.25 -9.77 -21.35
CA MET A 110 -10.35 -8.96 -22.56
C MET A 110 -8.96 -8.60 -23.12
N LEU A 111 -8.04 -8.21 -22.28
CA LEU A 111 -6.68 -7.84 -22.69
C LEU A 111 -5.93 -9.06 -23.25
N ARG A 112 -6.15 -10.23 -22.66
CA ARG A 112 -5.54 -11.46 -23.13
C ARG A 112 -6.09 -11.88 -24.50
N GLU A 113 -7.39 -11.81 -24.69
CA GLU A 113 -8.04 -12.19 -25.93
C GLU A 113 -7.79 -11.23 -27.09
N LYS A 114 -7.89 -9.93 -26.81
CA LYS A 114 -7.74 -8.91 -27.87
C LYS A 114 -6.31 -8.54 -28.19
N HIS A 115 -5.45 -8.55 -27.19
CA HIS A 115 -4.07 -8.05 -27.33
C HIS A 115 -3.02 -9.09 -27.01
N ASN A 116 -3.43 -10.32 -26.68
CA ASN A 116 -2.52 -11.37 -26.24
C ASN A 116 -1.59 -10.87 -25.13
N PHE A 117 -2.15 -10.11 -24.20
CA PHE A 117 -1.41 -9.43 -23.16
C PHE A 117 -1.79 -9.97 -21.78
N LEU A 118 -0.80 -10.42 -21.02
CA LEU A 118 -0.98 -10.86 -19.66
C LEU A 118 -0.70 -9.69 -18.74
N VAL A 119 -1.76 -9.08 -18.23
CA VAL A 119 -1.63 -7.90 -17.37
C VAL A 119 -1.52 -8.29 -15.90
N ASP A 120 -0.68 -7.59 -15.17
CA ASP A 120 -0.56 -7.74 -13.73
C ASP A 120 -1.14 -6.51 -13.04
N PHE A 121 -2.24 -6.74 -12.33
CA PHE A 121 -2.78 -5.71 -11.44
C PHE A 121 -2.30 -6.01 -10.03
N GLU A 122 -1.17 -5.44 -9.65
CA GLU A 122 -0.64 -5.70 -8.31
C GLU A 122 -1.41 -4.91 -7.27
N HIS A 123 -1.27 -3.61 -7.28
CA HIS A 123 -1.98 -2.72 -6.36
C HIS A 123 -2.31 -1.44 -7.12
N MET A 124 -3.58 -1.14 -7.23
CA MET A 124 -4.01 0.02 -7.99
C MET A 124 -4.82 0.98 -7.12
N VAL A 125 -4.56 2.24 -7.33
CA VAL A 125 -5.37 3.32 -6.76
C VAL A 125 -6.05 4.01 -7.93
N MET A 126 -7.37 4.00 -7.92
CA MET A 126 -8.18 4.62 -8.97
C MET A 126 -8.88 5.84 -8.39
N SER A 127 -8.77 6.95 -9.08
CA SER A 127 -9.36 8.21 -8.67
C SER A 127 -10.69 8.45 -9.36
N GLY A 128 -11.63 8.99 -8.66
CA GLY A 128 -12.94 9.31 -9.21
C GLY A 128 -13.81 10.10 -8.24
N LEU A 129 -15.09 9.98 -8.37
CA LEU A 129 -16.05 10.59 -7.46
C LEU A 129 -16.89 9.49 -6.79
N CYS A 130 -16.99 9.55 -5.47
CA CYS A 130 -17.89 8.65 -4.75
C CYS A 130 -19.36 9.01 -5.05
N GLY A 131 -20.27 8.11 -4.68
CA GLY A 131 -21.70 8.32 -4.97
C GLY A 131 -22.26 9.63 -4.43
N GLU A 132 -21.87 9.98 -3.21
CA GLU A 132 -22.34 11.24 -2.60
C GLU A 132 -21.82 12.48 -3.33
N CYS A 133 -20.53 12.50 -3.66
CA CYS A 133 -19.92 13.64 -4.35
C CYS A 133 -20.40 13.76 -5.79
N ARG A 134 -20.61 12.63 -6.45
CA ARG A 134 -21.19 12.60 -7.80
C ARG A 134 -22.59 13.22 -7.81
N ASP A 135 -23.42 12.84 -6.85
CA ASP A 135 -24.79 13.32 -6.76
C ASP A 135 -24.88 14.81 -6.42
N LYS A 136 -23.93 15.30 -5.62
CA LYS A 136 -23.86 16.73 -5.29
C LYS A 136 -23.44 17.60 -6.47
N ASN A 137 -22.74 17.02 -7.44
CA ASN A 137 -22.24 17.74 -8.63
C ASN A 137 -23.19 17.67 -9.83
N ASN A 138 -24.32 17.01 -9.69
CA ASN A 138 -25.35 16.95 -10.72
C ASN A 138 -26.44 17.96 -10.50
#